data_abf5a68ffa297144149708bacb67a1a0
#
_entry.id   abf5a68ffa297144149708bacb67a1a0
#
_cell.length_a   1.000
_cell.length_b   1.000
_cell.length_c   1.000
_cell.angle_alpha   90.00
_cell.angle_beta   90.00
_cell.angle_gamma   90.00
#
_symmetry.space_group_name_H-M   'P 1'
#
loop_
_entity.id
_entity.type
_entity.pdbx_description
1 polymer ?
#
loop_
_entity_poly.entity_id
_entity_poly.type
_entity_poly.pdbx_seq_one_letter_code
_entity_poly.pdbx_strand_id
1 'polypeptide(L)'
;MLDAALYGGDDRPAVILTYAWDRLLIDPVPGPRGPENFTGLRPLTRSVWTVPADAKPIAPAGSTLPRLAAELPHTFALIDPTHGAEGVTRQLEELIEHLALESIDLLDVGGDILAKGDEPTLRSPLGDALTLAACCQINAPVRLLVAGPGLDGELPAELLADRMGPAILTLTPEHVEPISSVLEWHPSEATAMLAATARGVRGLCEVRDAGLPVPLTDEGPTVHEADLDDALNRNELARAILATETLAEAEQYSREVCGYSEIDYERNKANWLGSQPEQKLDPEATLRQLDEFEAQARDRGNTHTTFRRITEALGLNGKQRQDLRALLLSSRPEQYDAPLWSIPAEVSRFS
;
A
#
# COMPACT_ATOMS: atom_id res chain seq x y z
N MET A 1 7.35 11.22 -1.53
CA MET A 1 7.23 11.56 -2.95
C MET A 1 6.24 12.70 -3.17
N LEU A 2 4.95 12.48 -2.94
CA LEU A 2 3.92 13.48 -3.24
C LEU A 2 4.07 14.77 -2.43
N ASP A 3 4.35 14.70 -1.13
CA ASP A 3 4.59 15.88 -0.30
C ASP A 3 5.69 16.78 -0.91
N ALA A 4 6.83 16.18 -1.27
CA ALA A 4 7.91 16.91 -1.94
C ALA A 4 7.52 17.47 -3.31
N ALA A 5 6.70 16.75 -4.05
CA ALA A 5 6.29 17.15 -5.40
C ALA A 5 5.19 18.22 -5.41
N LEU A 6 4.24 18.16 -4.47
CA LEU A 6 3.11 19.09 -4.39
C LEU A 6 3.45 20.35 -3.59
N TYR A 7 4.29 20.23 -2.56
CA TYR A 7 4.54 21.31 -1.60
C TYR A 7 5.99 21.80 -1.58
N GLY A 8 6.86 21.24 -2.45
CA GLY A 8 8.20 21.75 -2.68
C GLY A 8 9.17 21.58 -1.52
N GLY A 9 8.89 20.70 -0.55
CA GLY A 9 9.73 20.51 0.61
C GLY A 9 9.73 21.71 1.55
N ASP A 10 8.59 22.37 1.71
CA ASP A 10 8.40 23.45 2.69
C ASP A 10 8.95 23.05 4.05
N ASP A 11 9.49 24.00 4.84
CA ASP A 11 10.12 23.75 6.16
C ASP A 11 9.16 23.12 7.20
N ARG A 12 7.91 22.86 6.83
CA ARG A 12 6.89 22.23 7.67
C ARG A 12 6.60 20.81 7.20
N PRO A 13 7.14 19.78 7.87
CA PRO A 13 6.85 18.40 7.53
C PRO A 13 5.36 18.10 7.70
N ALA A 14 4.76 17.41 6.72
CA ALA A 14 3.36 17.01 6.76
C ALA A 14 3.08 16.06 7.94
N VAL A 15 1.86 16.13 8.47
CA VAL A 15 1.31 15.09 9.34
C VAL A 15 0.60 14.08 8.45
N ILE A 16 1.05 12.84 8.49
CA ILE A 16 0.51 11.74 7.70
C ILE A 16 -0.35 10.87 8.61
N LEU A 17 -1.67 10.98 8.47
CA LEU A 17 -2.62 10.10 9.14
C LEU A 17 -2.79 8.84 8.30
N THR A 18 -2.46 7.67 8.86
CA THR A 18 -2.42 6.42 8.12
C THR A 18 -2.75 5.21 8.99
N TYR A 19 -3.18 4.11 8.37
CA TYR A 19 -3.40 2.84 9.05
C TYR A 19 -2.07 2.16 9.40
N ALA A 20 -2.05 1.46 10.53
CA ALA A 20 -1.14 0.36 10.77
C ALA A 20 -1.83 -0.93 10.31
N TRP A 21 -1.88 -1.15 9.01
CA TRP A 21 -2.45 -2.33 8.37
C TRP A 21 -1.44 -2.93 7.40
N ASP A 22 -0.42 -3.51 8.00
CA ASP A 22 0.67 -4.11 7.25
C ASP A 22 0.27 -5.49 6.71
N ARG A 23 0.86 -5.86 5.58
CA ARG A 23 0.67 -7.19 5.00
C ARG A 23 1.16 -8.29 5.96
N LEU A 24 0.55 -9.49 5.88
CA LEU A 24 0.88 -10.63 6.75
C LEU A 24 2.37 -11.02 6.74
N LEU A 25 3.10 -10.58 5.74
CA LEU A 25 4.57 -10.69 5.68
C LEU A 25 5.27 -9.88 6.79
N ILE A 26 4.67 -8.80 7.26
CA ILE A 26 5.19 -7.89 8.31
C ILE A 26 4.42 -8.07 9.61
N ASP A 27 3.09 -7.99 9.54
CA ASP A 27 2.20 -8.21 10.68
C ASP A 27 1.45 -9.53 10.51
N PRO A 28 1.80 -10.58 11.27
CA PRO A 28 1.11 -11.86 11.18
C PRO A 28 -0.31 -11.84 11.76
N VAL A 29 -0.73 -10.73 12.37
CA VAL A 29 -2.06 -10.58 12.98
C VAL A 29 -3.01 -9.93 11.98
N PRO A 30 -4.11 -10.58 11.57
CA PRO A 30 -5.04 -10.04 10.58
C PRO A 30 -5.74 -8.75 11.01
N GLY A 31 -6.03 -7.89 10.04
CA GLY A 31 -6.73 -6.63 10.22
C GLY A 31 -5.84 -5.47 10.69
N PRO A 32 -6.38 -4.25 10.78
CA PRO A 32 -5.66 -3.07 11.21
C PRO A 32 -5.36 -3.06 12.70
N ARG A 33 -4.32 -2.31 13.10
CA ARG A 33 -3.90 -2.12 14.51
C ARG A 33 -4.40 -0.78 15.01
N GLY A 34 -5.00 -0.78 16.21
CA GLY A 34 -5.34 0.42 16.98
C GLY A 34 -4.23 0.80 17.99
N PRO A 35 -4.41 1.90 18.73
CA PRO A 35 -3.42 2.37 19.71
C PRO A 35 -3.09 1.36 20.80
N GLU A 36 -4.02 0.51 21.18
CA GLU A 36 -3.84 -0.55 22.19
C GLU A 36 -2.85 -1.65 21.74
N ASN A 37 -2.56 -1.70 20.44
CA ASN A 37 -1.62 -2.68 19.88
C ASN A 37 -0.17 -2.19 19.87
N PHE A 38 0.09 -1.01 20.44
CA PHE A 38 1.43 -0.41 20.49
C PHE A 38 1.84 -0.01 21.90
N THR A 39 3.14 0.09 22.10
CA THR A 39 3.78 0.80 23.21
C THR A 39 4.56 1.98 22.68
N GLY A 40 4.66 3.07 23.44
CA GLY A 40 5.46 4.23 23.08
C GLY A 40 4.80 5.23 22.14
N LEU A 41 3.51 5.06 21.81
CA LEU A 41 2.75 6.08 21.10
C LEU A 41 2.65 7.37 21.94
N ARG A 42 2.52 8.51 21.27
CA ARG A 42 2.35 9.82 21.94
C ARG A 42 1.01 10.43 21.57
N PRO A 43 0.21 10.87 22.56
CA PRO A 43 -1.06 11.50 22.26
C PRO A 43 -0.82 12.84 21.52
N LEU A 44 -1.52 13.05 20.42
CA LEU A 44 -1.55 14.32 19.70
C LEU A 44 -2.82 15.08 20.01
N THR A 45 -3.95 14.37 19.98
CA THR A 45 -5.27 14.88 20.41
C THR A 45 -5.89 13.88 21.38
N ARG A 46 -7.19 13.97 21.63
CA ARG A 46 -7.91 13.02 22.47
C ARG A 46 -7.99 11.61 21.85
N SER A 47 -8.18 11.53 20.52
CA SER A 47 -8.34 10.27 19.80
C SER A 47 -7.21 9.97 18.81
N VAL A 48 -6.28 10.90 18.57
CA VAL A 48 -5.17 10.73 17.63
C VAL A 48 -3.85 10.53 18.36
N TRP A 49 -3.13 9.52 17.95
CA TRP A 49 -1.81 9.15 18.47
C TRP A 49 -0.75 9.24 17.39
N THR A 50 0.38 9.85 17.69
CA THR A 50 1.56 9.79 16.82
C THR A 50 2.35 8.52 17.07
N VAL A 51 2.98 8.03 16.00
CA VAL A 51 3.84 6.84 15.99
C VAL A 51 5.31 7.30 15.86
N PRO A 52 6.02 7.54 16.97
CA PRO A 52 7.43 7.91 16.89
C PRO A 52 8.31 6.71 16.57
N ALA A 53 9.57 6.96 16.22
CA ALA A 53 10.54 5.93 15.84
C ALA A 53 10.81 4.88 16.94
N ASP A 54 10.59 5.23 18.20
CA ASP A 54 10.76 4.35 19.36
C ASP A 54 9.49 3.59 19.75
N ALA A 55 8.35 3.85 19.09
CA ALA A 55 7.13 3.06 19.27
C ALA A 55 7.34 1.60 18.82
N LYS A 56 6.63 0.68 19.47
CA LYS A 56 6.74 -0.76 19.17
C LYS A 56 5.36 -1.40 19.13
N PRO A 57 5.05 -2.16 18.09
CA PRO A 57 3.88 -3.02 18.11
C PRO A 57 4.04 -4.09 19.20
N ILE A 58 2.95 -4.47 19.85
CA ILE A 58 2.92 -5.52 20.86
C ILE A 58 2.92 -6.87 20.15
N ALA A 59 3.94 -7.69 20.42
CA ALA A 59 4.07 -9.00 19.79
C ALA A 59 2.81 -9.86 19.99
N PRO A 60 2.38 -10.66 18.97
CA PRO A 60 3.08 -10.97 17.74
C PRO A 60 2.88 -9.93 16.60
N ALA A 61 2.13 -8.85 16.82
CA ALA A 61 1.90 -7.83 15.82
C ALA A 61 3.19 -7.18 15.31
N GLY A 62 3.17 -6.75 14.06
CA GLY A 62 4.22 -6.02 13.39
C GLY A 62 3.71 -4.67 12.85
N SER A 63 4.61 -3.74 12.56
CA SER A 63 4.27 -2.50 11.85
C SER A 63 5.49 -1.87 11.19
N THR A 64 5.28 -1.31 10.00
CA THR A 64 6.28 -0.52 9.28
C THR A 64 6.38 0.92 9.79
N LEU A 65 5.36 1.44 10.47
CA LEU A 65 5.24 2.86 10.85
C LEU A 65 6.39 3.37 11.72
N PRO A 66 6.87 2.67 12.77
CA PRO A 66 7.98 3.17 13.58
C PRO A 66 9.27 3.34 12.76
N ARG A 67 9.52 2.45 11.80
CA ARG A 67 10.67 2.55 10.92
C ARG A 67 10.51 3.69 9.91
N LEU A 68 9.31 3.88 9.36
CA LEU A 68 9.02 5.05 8.52
C LEU A 68 9.25 6.36 9.28
N ALA A 69 8.82 6.44 10.53
CA ALA A 69 9.05 7.59 11.40
C ALA A 69 10.54 7.82 11.75
N ALA A 70 11.37 6.78 11.69
CA ALA A 70 12.82 6.91 11.88
C ALA A 70 13.55 7.41 10.63
N GLU A 71 13.03 7.08 9.43
CA GLU A 71 13.72 7.33 8.16
C GLU A 71 13.18 8.57 7.41
N LEU A 72 11.95 9.02 7.72
CA LEU A 72 11.29 10.13 7.04
C LEU A 72 11.06 11.32 7.99
N PRO A 73 11.11 12.56 7.48
CA PRO A 73 10.96 13.77 8.31
C PRO A 73 9.53 14.04 8.78
N HIS A 74 8.57 13.22 8.35
CA HIS A 74 7.14 13.42 8.58
C HIS A 74 6.69 12.93 9.96
N THR A 75 5.62 13.54 10.48
CA THR A 75 4.93 13.02 11.67
C THR A 75 3.88 12.01 11.22
N PHE A 76 4.04 10.76 11.65
CA PHE A 76 3.04 9.72 11.40
C PHE A 76 2.02 9.70 12.54
N ALA A 77 0.74 9.77 12.19
CA ALA A 77 -0.39 9.63 13.10
C ALA A 77 -1.21 8.40 12.71
N LEU A 78 -1.72 7.69 13.70
CA LEU A 78 -2.42 6.42 13.53
C LEU A 78 -3.90 6.63 13.28
N ILE A 79 -4.43 6.10 12.17
CA ILE A 79 -5.86 5.89 12.01
C ILE A 79 -6.26 4.71 12.90
N ASP A 80 -7.23 4.95 13.78
CA ASP A 80 -7.86 3.92 14.60
C ASP A 80 -9.25 3.58 14.06
N PRO A 81 -9.41 2.47 13.32
CA PRO A 81 -10.69 2.07 12.76
C PRO A 81 -11.61 1.36 13.76
N THR A 82 -11.18 1.15 15.00
CA THR A 82 -11.93 0.41 16.04
C THR A 82 -13.34 0.97 16.21
N HIS A 83 -13.50 2.29 16.06
CA HIS A 83 -14.77 2.98 16.16
C HIS A 83 -15.43 3.30 14.80
N GLY A 84 -15.20 2.47 13.79
CA GLY A 84 -15.81 2.59 12.47
C GLY A 84 -15.52 3.93 11.77
N ALA A 85 -16.37 4.30 10.82
CA ALA A 85 -16.22 5.56 10.08
C ALA A 85 -16.42 6.78 10.99
N GLU A 86 -17.33 6.72 11.98
CA GLU A 86 -17.51 7.82 12.94
C GLU A 86 -16.26 8.08 13.79
N GLY A 87 -15.52 7.03 14.14
CA GLY A 87 -14.24 7.15 14.84
C GLY A 87 -13.18 7.85 14.02
N VAL A 88 -13.05 7.49 12.74
CA VAL A 88 -12.09 8.10 11.80
C VAL A 88 -12.49 9.57 11.53
N THR A 89 -13.78 9.85 11.32
CA THR A 89 -14.30 11.23 11.18
C THR A 89 -13.88 12.10 12.37
N ARG A 90 -14.09 11.61 13.58
CA ARG A 90 -13.69 12.31 14.82
C ARG A 90 -12.19 12.57 14.89
N GLN A 91 -11.36 11.60 14.47
CA GLN A 91 -9.92 11.79 14.42
C GLN A 91 -9.52 12.90 13.44
N LEU A 92 -10.16 12.95 12.26
CA LEU A 92 -9.95 14.02 11.28
C LEU A 92 -10.36 15.39 11.82
N GLU A 93 -11.55 15.51 12.42
CA GLU A 93 -12.04 16.76 13.02
C GLU A 93 -11.10 17.27 14.11
N GLU A 94 -10.66 16.39 15.01
CA GLU A 94 -9.71 16.75 16.08
C GLU A 94 -8.36 17.21 15.51
N LEU A 95 -7.86 16.59 14.42
CA LEU A 95 -6.64 17.03 13.76
C LEU A 95 -6.79 18.39 13.07
N ILE A 96 -7.92 18.61 12.39
CA ILE A 96 -8.23 19.89 11.73
C ILE A 96 -8.19 21.01 12.75
N GLU A 97 -8.87 20.82 13.89
CA GLU A 97 -8.91 21.82 14.98
C GLU A 97 -7.52 22.01 15.59
N HIS A 98 -6.84 20.92 15.96
CA HIS A 98 -5.55 20.96 16.67
C HIS A 98 -4.44 21.61 15.85
N LEU A 99 -4.38 21.32 14.55
CA LEU A 99 -3.35 21.80 13.65
C LEU A 99 -3.78 23.05 12.88
N ALA A 100 -5.04 23.52 13.05
CA ALA A 100 -5.64 24.61 12.29
C ALA A 100 -5.51 24.43 10.78
N LEU A 101 -5.87 23.23 10.30
CA LEU A 101 -5.74 22.87 8.89
C LEU A 101 -6.79 23.59 8.04
N GLU A 102 -6.37 24.10 6.89
CA GLU A 102 -7.27 24.71 5.90
C GLU A 102 -7.85 23.67 4.93
N SER A 103 -7.14 22.56 4.71
CA SER A 103 -7.56 21.45 3.83
C SER A 103 -6.83 20.15 4.17
N ILE A 104 -7.34 19.05 3.62
CA ILE A 104 -6.74 17.71 3.72
C ILE A 104 -6.56 17.15 2.32
N ASP A 105 -5.43 16.47 2.07
CA ASP A 105 -5.27 15.60 0.92
C ASP A 105 -5.58 14.15 1.34
N LEU A 106 -6.62 13.57 0.76
CA LEU A 106 -6.90 12.14 0.81
C LEU A 106 -6.18 11.48 -0.35
N LEU A 107 -5.13 10.72 -0.05
CA LEU A 107 -4.28 10.08 -1.05
C LEU A 107 -4.49 8.58 -1.10
N ASP A 108 -4.74 8.09 -2.29
CA ASP A 108 -4.71 6.69 -2.64
C ASP A 108 -3.63 6.39 -3.70
N VAL A 109 -2.98 5.22 -3.64
CA VAL A 109 -1.99 4.76 -4.61
C VAL A 109 -2.51 3.51 -5.31
N GLY A 110 -3.00 3.71 -6.54
CA GLY A 110 -3.60 2.63 -7.34
C GLY A 110 -4.97 3.01 -7.88
N GLY A 111 -5.85 3.55 -7.05
CA GLY A 111 -7.14 4.09 -7.44
C GLY A 111 -8.33 3.24 -7.01
N ASP A 112 -8.14 2.23 -6.16
CA ASP A 112 -9.23 1.38 -5.69
C ASP A 112 -10.21 2.11 -4.75
N ILE A 113 -9.85 3.26 -4.18
CA ILE A 113 -10.77 4.18 -3.51
C ILE A 113 -11.94 4.63 -4.42
N LEU A 114 -11.72 4.64 -5.74
CA LEU A 114 -12.72 4.97 -6.75
C LEU A 114 -13.57 3.77 -7.18
N ALA A 115 -13.40 2.61 -6.54
CA ALA A 115 -14.18 1.40 -6.84
C ALA A 115 -15.66 1.61 -6.57
N LYS A 116 -16.50 0.83 -7.24
CA LYS A 116 -17.91 0.71 -6.93
C LYS A 116 -18.15 -0.22 -5.73
N GLY A 117 -17.35 -1.29 -5.62
CA GLY A 117 -17.42 -2.28 -4.57
C GLY A 117 -17.71 -3.71 -5.06
N ASP A 118 -18.18 -3.87 -6.31
CA ASP A 118 -18.53 -5.17 -6.93
C ASP A 118 -17.55 -5.59 -8.04
N GLU A 119 -16.44 -4.87 -8.21
CA GLU A 119 -15.45 -5.23 -9.21
C GLU A 119 -14.75 -6.57 -8.85
N PRO A 120 -14.63 -7.49 -9.82
CA PRO A 120 -14.14 -8.85 -9.52
C PRO A 120 -12.65 -8.90 -9.13
N THR A 121 -11.91 -7.85 -9.45
CA THR A 121 -10.49 -7.70 -9.14
C THR A 121 -10.20 -6.98 -7.83
N LEU A 122 -11.21 -6.31 -7.26
CA LEU A 122 -11.11 -5.58 -5.99
C LEU A 122 -10.75 -6.54 -4.83
N ARG A 123 -9.80 -6.15 -3.97
CA ARG A 123 -9.28 -7.00 -2.89
C ARG A 123 -9.17 -6.32 -1.54
N SER A 124 -8.95 -5.00 -1.51
CA SER A 124 -8.71 -4.25 -0.27
C SER A 124 -9.62 -3.02 -0.08
N PRO A 125 -10.96 -3.15 -0.24
CA PRO A 125 -11.85 -1.99 -0.28
C PRO A 125 -12.11 -1.32 1.07
N LEU A 126 -11.90 -2.01 2.20
CA LEU A 126 -12.42 -1.55 3.49
C LEU A 126 -11.66 -0.33 4.05
N GLY A 127 -10.33 -0.32 3.93
CA GLY A 127 -9.50 0.79 4.39
C GLY A 127 -9.83 2.09 3.67
N ASP A 128 -9.92 2.03 2.35
CA ASP A 128 -10.22 3.18 1.49
C ASP A 128 -11.66 3.64 1.67
N ALA A 129 -12.62 2.70 1.74
CA ALA A 129 -14.02 3.04 2.00
C ALA A 129 -14.21 3.74 3.36
N LEU A 130 -13.53 3.30 4.43
CA LEU A 130 -13.57 3.94 5.75
C LEU A 130 -13.03 5.38 5.69
N THR A 131 -11.90 5.57 4.99
CA THR A 131 -11.27 6.89 4.89
C THR A 131 -12.10 7.82 4.01
N LEU A 132 -12.61 7.33 2.88
CA LEU A 132 -13.52 8.08 2.00
C LEU A 132 -14.79 8.49 2.75
N ALA A 133 -15.45 7.55 3.44
CA ALA A 133 -16.64 7.81 4.23
C ALA A 133 -16.39 8.89 5.30
N ALA A 134 -15.27 8.82 6.00
CA ALA A 134 -14.90 9.79 7.02
C ALA A 134 -14.60 11.18 6.43
N CYS A 135 -13.84 11.24 5.35
CA CYS A 135 -13.49 12.51 4.68
C CYS A 135 -14.71 13.23 4.11
N CYS A 136 -15.74 12.51 3.70
CA CYS A 136 -17.00 13.12 3.23
C CYS A 136 -17.89 13.68 4.37
N GLN A 137 -17.59 13.40 5.63
CA GLN A 137 -18.38 13.86 6.79
C GLN A 137 -17.79 15.10 7.49
N ILE A 138 -16.54 15.47 7.19
CA ILE A 138 -15.90 16.64 7.78
C ILE A 138 -16.26 17.92 7.04
N ASN A 139 -16.15 19.07 7.74
CA ASN A 139 -16.46 20.37 7.15
C ASN A 139 -15.27 21.07 6.45
N ALA A 140 -14.06 20.52 6.56
CA ALA A 140 -12.91 21.07 5.87
C ALA A 140 -12.87 20.60 4.40
N PRO A 141 -12.33 21.42 3.47
CA PRO A 141 -12.08 20.98 2.10
C PRO A 141 -11.17 19.76 2.06
N VAL A 142 -11.58 18.74 1.31
CA VAL A 142 -10.79 17.54 1.04
C VAL A 142 -10.49 17.47 -0.45
N ARG A 143 -9.22 17.25 -0.80
CA ARG A 143 -8.80 16.98 -2.16
C ARG A 143 -8.48 15.50 -2.27
N LEU A 144 -9.23 14.77 -3.09
CA LEU A 144 -9.00 13.36 -3.35
C LEU A 144 -7.96 13.20 -4.46
N LEU A 145 -6.84 12.59 -4.12
CA LEU A 145 -5.70 12.37 -5.01
C LEU A 145 -5.51 10.87 -5.27
N VAL A 146 -5.36 10.52 -6.55
CA VAL A 146 -5.00 9.17 -6.99
C VAL A 146 -3.63 9.21 -7.65
N ALA A 147 -2.67 8.48 -7.11
CA ALA A 147 -1.33 8.36 -7.66
C ALA A 147 -1.12 6.98 -8.29
N GLY A 148 -0.58 6.94 -9.49
CA GLY A 148 -0.30 5.69 -10.19
C GLY A 148 -1.54 4.85 -10.48
N PRO A 149 -2.48 5.35 -11.30
CA PRO A 149 -3.71 4.63 -11.60
C PRO A 149 -3.48 3.20 -12.08
N GLY A 150 -4.13 2.22 -11.42
CA GLY A 150 -4.04 0.80 -11.74
C GLY A 150 -2.79 0.08 -11.21
N LEU A 151 -1.85 0.78 -10.54
CA LEU A 151 -0.62 0.14 -10.03
C LEU A 151 -0.84 -0.77 -8.81
N ASP A 152 -1.98 -0.71 -8.13
CA ASP A 152 -2.38 -1.69 -7.13
C ASP A 152 -2.85 -3.02 -7.75
N GLY A 153 -3.20 -2.99 -9.05
CA GLY A 153 -3.75 -4.12 -9.80
C GLY A 153 -5.18 -4.48 -9.42
N GLU A 154 -5.91 -3.57 -8.75
CA GLU A 154 -7.30 -3.80 -8.34
C GLU A 154 -8.29 -3.30 -9.38
N LEU A 155 -8.04 -2.13 -9.95
CA LEU A 155 -8.84 -1.59 -11.04
C LEU A 155 -7.96 -1.34 -12.28
N PRO A 156 -8.45 -1.65 -13.48
CA PRO A 156 -7.74 -1.27 -14.72
C PRO A 156 -7.63 0.26 -14.86
N ALA A 157 -6.48 0.76 -15.34
CA ALA A 157 -6.26 2.19 -15.53
C ALA A 157 -7.30 2.82 -16.48
N GLU A 158 -7.76 2.07 -17.48
CA GLU A 158 -8.80 2.52 -18.43
C GLU A 158 -10.14 2.78 -17.73
N LEU A 159 -10.49 1.96 -16.73
CA LEU A 159 -11.70 2.17 -15.93
C LEU A 159 -11.56 3.40 -15.01
N LEU A 160 -10.37 3.64 -14.49
CA LEU A 160 -10.07 4.78 -13.64
C LEU A 160 -10.07 6.10 -14.42
N ALA A 161 -9.66 6.09 -15.69
CA ALA A 161 -9.61 7.30 -16.52
C ALA A 161 -10.94 8.05 -16.59
N ASP A 162 -12.07 7.32 -16.58
CA ASP A 162 -13.42 7.91 -16.59
C ASP A 162 -13.88 8.39 -15.18
N ARG A 163 -13.09 8.13 -14.14
CA ARG A 163 -13.41 8.43 -12.74
C ARG A 163 -12.54 9.54 -12.15
N MET A 164 -11.58 10.04 -12.90
CA MET A 164 -10.60 11.05 -12.47
C MET A 164 -10.56 12.21 -13.45
N GLY A 165 -10.09 13.36 -12.97
CA GLY A 165 -9.70 14.50 -13.81
C GLY A 165 -8.38 14.22 -14.55
N PRO A 166 -7.89 15.21 -15.34
CA PRO A 166 -6.58 15.11 -15.97
C PRO A 166 -5.47 15.00 -14.91
N ALA A 167 -4.30 14.50 -15.32
CA ALA A 167 -3.13 14.49 -14.46
C ALA A 167 -2.75 15.92 -14.02
N ILE A 168 -2.62 16.10 -12.71
CA ILE A 168 -2.19 17.38 -12.11
C ILE A 168 -0.68 17.41 -11.89
N LEU A 169 -0.04 16.23 -11.86
CA LEU A 169 1.39 16.06 -11.63
C LEU A 169 1.87 14.76 -12.26
N THR A 170 3.11 14.76 -12.74
CA THR A 170 3.85 13.53 -13.07
C THR A 170 5.10 13.46 -12.18
N LEU A 171 5.23 12.36 -11.44
CA LEU A 171 6.39 12.13 -10.59
C LEU A 171 7.64 11.87 -11.45
N THR A 172 8.77 12.35 -10.97
CA THR A 172 10.08 12.22 -11.62
C THR A 172 11.05 11.46 -10.71
N PRO A 173 12.23 11.04 -11.20
CA PRO A 173 13.25 10.41 -10.36
C PRO A 173 13.63 11.25 -9.13
N GLU A 174 13.67 12.58 -9.27
CA GLU A 174 14.01 13.51 -8.20
C GLU A 174 12.99 13.46 -7.05
N HIS A 175 11.71 13.23 -7.35
CA HIS A 175 10.66 13.08 -6.33
C HIS A 175 10.78 11.73 -5.58
N VAL A 176 11.42 10.73 -6.18
CA VAL A 176 11.63 9.40 -5.58
C VAL A 176 12.87 9.35 -4.70
N GLU A 177 13.89 10.15 -5.00
CA GLU A 177 15.20 10.11 -4.33
C GLU A 177 15.10 10.19 -2.79
N PRO A 178 14.28 11.10 -2.19
CA PRO A 178 14.18 11.20 -0.74
C PRO A 178 13.67 9.95 -0.02
N ILE A 179 13.01 9.04 -0.73
CA ILE A 179 12.46 7.79 -0.15
C ILE A 179 13.20 6.54 -0.64
N SER A 180 14.32 6.68 -1.34
CA SER A 180 15.05 5.54 -1.93
C SER A 180 15.42 4.48 -0.89
N SER A 181 15.84 4.88 0.32
CA SER A 181 16.12 3.96 1.43
C SER A 181 14.90 3.20 1.90
N VAL A 182 13.72 3.83 1.90
CA VAL A 182 12.45 3.20 2.28
C VAL A 182 12.05 2.13 1.28
N LEU A 183 12.22 2.37 -0.01
CA LEU A 183 11.90 1.41 -1.08
C LEU A 183 12.70 0.10 -1.00
N GLU A 184 13.83 0.12 -0.31
CA GLU A 184 14.65 -1.09 -0.13
C GLU A 184 14.03 -2.11 0.82
N TRP A 185 13.18 -1.67 1.73
CA TRP A 185 12.61 -2.55 2.75
C TRP A 185 11.09 -2.51 2.85
N HIS A 186 10.43 -1.45 2.42
CA HIS A 186 8.98 -1.31 2.54
C HIS A 186 8.26 -2.32 1.61
N PRO A 187 7.21 -3.02 2.08
CA PRO A 187 6.59 -4.11 1.31
C PRO A 187 5.51 -3.66 0.31
N SER A 188 5.19 -2.36 0.22
CA SER A 188 4.15 -1.86 -0.69
C SER A 188 4.56 -2.05 -2.15
N GLU A 189 3.81 -2.88 -2.87
CA GLU A 189 4.05 -3.14 -4.29
C GLU A 189 3.59 -1.96 -5.16
N ALA A 190 2.44 -1.36 -4.87
CA ALA A 190 1.95 -0.18 -5.59
C ALA A 190 2.93 1.00 -5.48
N THR A 191 3.42 1.30 -4.26
CA THR A 191 4.44 2.35 -4.06
C THR A 191 5.76 2.03 -4.77
N ALA A 192 6.17 0.75 -4.78
CA ALA A 192 7.38 0.33 -5.50
C ALA A 192 7.23 0.54 -7.01
N MET A 193 6.09 0.17 -7.58
CA MET A 193 5.81 0.37 -9.01
C MET A 193 5.62 1.85 -9.37
N LEU A 194 5.01 2.66 -8.50
CA LEU A 194 4.94 4.11 -8.67
C LEU A 194 6.33 4.73 -8.74
N ALA A 195 7.23 4.35 -7.83
CA ALA A 195 8.61 4.80 -7.85
C ALA A 195 9.39 4.32 -9.08
N ALA A 196 9.19 3.06 -9.49
CA ALA A 196 9.82 2.48 -10.67
C ALA A 196 9.37 3.20 -11.95
N THR A 197 8.07 3.43 -12.11
CA THR A 197 7.53 4.16 -13.28
C THR A 197 8.00 5.60 -13.33
N ALA A 198 8.11 6.27 -12.17
CA ALA A 198 8.70 7.61 -12.06
C ALA A 198 10.19 7.64 -12.45
N ARG A 199 10.91 6.54 -12.27
CA ARG A 199 12.29 6.34 -12.74
C ARG A 199 12.40 5.89 -14.20
N GLY A 200 11.28 5.72 -14.90
CA GLY A 200 11.26 5.36 -16.31
C GLY A 200 11.11 3.87 -16.59
N VAL A 201 10.94 3.01 -15.58
CA VAL A 201 10.70 1.58 -15.78
C VAL A 201 9.37 1.35 -16.50
N ARG A 202 9.38 0.50 -17.51
CA ARG A 202 8.19 0.15 -18.31
C ARG A 202 8.14 -1.35 -18.56
N GLY A 203 6.93 -1.88 -18.75
CA GLY A 203 6.72 -3.30 -19.04
C GLY A 203 5.55 -3.88 -18.27
N LEU A 204 5.67 -5.13 -17.85
CA LEU A 204 4.66 -5.87 -17.11
C LEU A 204 5.27 -6.40 -15.80
N CYS A 205 4.74 -5.97 -14.65
CA CYS A 205 5.24 -6.36 -13.33
C CYS A 205 4.32 -7.43 -12.72
N GLU A 206 4.89 -8.58 -12.35
CA GLU A 206 4.17 -9.61 -11.61
C GLU A 206 4.16 -9.28 -10.11
N VAL A 207 2.97 -9.19 -9.53
CA VAL A 207 2.75 -8.83 -8.12
C VAL A 207 1.84 -9.81 -7.41
N ARG A 208 1.77 -9.71 -6.09
CA ARG A 208 0.91 -10.51 -5.19
C ARG A 208 1.20 -12.02 -5.26
N ASP A 209 0.65 -12.76 -4.32
CA ASP A 209 0.76 -14.22 -4.24
C ASP A 209 0.13 -14.95 -5.45
N ALA A 210 -0.87 -14.35 -6.07
CA ALA A 210 -1.54 -14.90 -7.25
C ALA A 210 -0.79 -14.67 -8.57
N GLY A 211 0.30 -13.90 -8.57
CA GLY A 211 1.04 -13.58 -9.80
C GLY A 211 0.26 -12.68 -10.76
N LEU A 212 -0.39 -11.64 -10.23
CA LEU A 212 -1.15 -10.69 -11.02
C LEU A 212 -0.20 -9.82 -11.87
N PRO A 213 -0.40 -9.71 -13.20
CA PRO A 213 0.37 -8.81 -14.04
C PRO A 213 -0.18 -7.38 -13.95
N VAL A 214 0.69 -6.41 -13.67
CA VAL A 214 0.38 -4.98 -13.63
C VAL A 214 1.19 -4.25 -14.69
N PRO A 215 0.54 -3.53 -15.63
CA PRO A 215 1.24 -2.76 -16.65
C PRO A 215 1.98 -1.56 -16.04
N LEU A 216 3.26 -1.42 -16.37
CA LEU A 216 4.08 -0.24 -16.08
C LEU A 216 4.11 0.65 -17.32
N THR A 217 3.27 1.68 -17.34
CA THR A 217 3.05 2.56 -18.49
C THR A 217 3.53 3.99 -18.23
N ASP A 218 3.39 4.87 -19.21
CA ASP A 218 3.67 6.30 -19.06
C ASP A 218 2.70 7.01 -18.11
N GLU A 219 1.52 6.43 -17.89
CA GLU A 219 0.55 6.91 -16.90
C GLU A 219 0.91 6.48 -15.47
N GLY A 220 1.78 5.47 -15.32
CA GLY A 220 2.16 4.95 -14.00
C GLY A 220 2.68 6.00 -13.00
N PRO A 221 3.48 7.01 -13.39
CA PRO A 221 3.96 8.03 -12.46
C PRO A 221 3.01 9.23 -12.30
N THR A 222 1.81 9.22 -12.88
CA THR A 222 0.89 10.36 -12.84
C THR A 222 0.11 10.43 -11.52
N VAL A 223 -0.29 11.64 -11.17
CA VAL A 223 -1.18 11.94 -10.04
C VAL A 223 -2.38 12.70 -10.59
N HIS A 224 -3.55 12.26 -10.20
CA HIS A 224 -4.83 12.82 -10.63
C HIS A 224 -5.62 13.32 -9.44
N GLU A 225 -6.50 14.27 -9.67
CA GLU A 225 -7.52 14.67 -8.73
C GLU A 225 -8.87 14.06 -9.14
N ALA A 226 -9.61 13.54 -8.18
CA ALA A 226 -10.96 13.03 -8.37
C ALA A 226 -11.95 13.82 -7.53
N ASP A 227 -13.20 13.89 -7.99
CA ASP A 227 -14.27 14.51 -7.22
C ASP A 227 -14.66 13.59 -6.03
N LEU A 228 -14.64 14.15 -4.83
CA LEU A 228 -14.90 13.43 -3.59
C LEU A 228 -16.35 12.93 -3.49
N ASP A 229 -17.30 13.79 -3.88
CA ASP A 229 -18.73 13.46 -3.84
C ASP A 229 -19.08 12.41 -4.89
N ASP A 230 -18.50 12.49 -6.09
CA ASP A 230 -18.65 11.49 -7.14
C ASP A 230 -18.04 10.14 -6.70
N ALA A 231 -16.88 10.16 -6.02
CA ALA A 231 -16.25 8.97 -5.47
C ALA A 231 -17.16 8.31 -4.41
N LEU A 232 -17.67 9.07 -3.45
CA LEU A 232 -18.61 8.56 -2.45
C LEU A 232 -19.89 8.03 -3.10
N ASN A 233 -20.49 8.78 -4.05
CA ASN A 233 -21.71 8.37 -4.72
C ASN A 233 -21.55 7.05 -5.49
N ARG A 234 -20.35 6.76 -5.97
CA ARG A 234 -20.03 5.51 -6.67
C ARG A 234 -19.73 4.37 -5.71
N ASN A 235 -18.94 4.61 -4.66
CA ASN A 235 -18.47 3.59 -3.74
C ASN A 235 -19.61 3.14 -2.81
N GLU A 236 -20.20 1.98 -3.11
CA GLU A 236 -21.34 1.43 -2.38
C GLU A 236 -20.97 1.07 -0.94
N LEU A 237 -19.74 0.57 -0.71
CA LEU A 237 -19.26 0.25 0.63
C LEU A 237 -19.06 1.51 1.47
N ALA A 238 -18.41 2.55 0.93
CA ALA A 238 -18.20 3.81 1.67
C ALA A 238 -19.53 4.43 2.10
N ARG A 239 -20.55 4.40 1.23
CA ARG A 239 -21.90 4.88 1.59
C ARG A 239 -22.57 4.03 2.67
N ALA A 240 -22.40 2.72 2.61
CA ALA A 240 -23.02 1.81 3.57
C ALA A 240 -22.44 1.95 4.98
N ILE A 241 -21.16 2.32 5.09
CA ILE A 241 -20.45 2.38 6.37
C ILE A 241 -20.39 3.77 7.02
N LEU A 242 -21.00 4.81 6.43
CA LEU A 242 -20.95 6.21 6.92
C LEU A 242 -21.25 6.36 8.42
N ALA A 243 -22.22 5.59 8.93
CA ALA A 243 -22.68 5.68 10.32
C ALA A 243 -22.22 4.48 11.18
N THR A 244 -21.13 3.82 10.79
CA THR A 244 -20.59 2.70 11.59
C THR A 244 -19.83 3.22 12.80
N GLU A 245 -20.12 2.62 13.96
CA GLU A 245 -19.48 2.93 15.24
C GLU A 245 -18.39 1.91 15.62
N THR A 246 -18.28 0.83 14.86
CA THR A 246 -17.27 -0.22 15.10
C THR A 246 -16.69 -0.76 13.78
N LEU A 247 -15.43 -1.23 13.86
CA LEU A 247 -14.80 -1.95 12.75
C LEU A 247 -15.58 -3.22 12.36
N ALA A 248 -16.18 -3.90 13.34
CA ALA A 248 -16.95 -5.12 13.09
C ALA A 248 -18.20 -4.85 12.23
N GLU A 249 -18.89 -3.72 12.45
CA GLU A 249 -19.99 -3.28 11.60
C GLU A 249 -19.50 -2.96 10.18
N ALA A 250 -18.42 -2.21 10.04
CA ALA A 250 -17.84 -1.89 8.74
C ALA A 250 -17.41 -3.16 7.97
N GLU A 251 -16.82 -4.12 8.69
CA GLU A 251 -16.48 -5.44 8.13
C GLU A 251 -17.71 -6.23 7.70
N GLN A 252 -18.83 -6.13 8.43
CA GLN A 252 -20.08 -6.78 8.05
C GLN A 252 -20.63 -6.19 6.75
N TYR A 253 -20.64 -4.86 6.63
CA TYR A 253 -21.03 -4.20 5.37
C TYR A 253 -20.11 -4.58 4.20
N SER A 254 -18.81 -4.76 4.43
CA SER A 254 -17.90 -5.26 3.38
C SER A 254 -18.33 -6.62 2.85
N ARG A 255 -18.75 -7.55 3.73
CA ARG A 255 -19.30 -8.86 3.29
C ARG A 255 -20.59 -8.71 2.50
N GLU A 256 -21.47 -7.80 2.90
CA GLU A 256 -22.78 -7.60 2.27
C GLU A 256 -22.66 -6.91 0.91
N VAL A 257 -21.82 -5.90 0.77
CA VAL A 257 -21.67 -5.11 -0.44
C VAL A 257 -20.69 -5.76 -1.42
N CYS A 258 -19.49 -6.13 -0.94
CA CYS A 258 -18.43 -6.67 -1.80
C CYS A 258 -18.46 -8.20 -1.93
N GLY A 259 -19.31 -8.88 -1.15
CA GLY A 259 -19.38 -10.33 -1.12
C GLY A 259 -18.26 -11.02 -0.34
N TYR A 260 -17.34 -10.25 0.29
CA TYR A 260 -16.24 -10.75 1.10
C TYR A 260 -15.72 -9.67 2.07
N SER A 261 -14.84 -10.06 3.00
CA SER A 261 -14.06 -9.15 3.83
C SER A 261 -12.57 -9.41 3.62
N GLU A 262 -11.78 -8.36 3.44
CA GLU A 262 -10.32 -8.48 3.37
C GLU A 262 -9.73 -8.99 4.68
N ILE A 263 -10.34 -8.67 5.83
CA ILE A 263 -9.92 -9.18 7.13
C ILE A 263 -10.17 -10.70 7.23
N ASP A 264 -11.30 -11.22 6.68
CA ASP A 264 -11.55 -12.66 6.60
C ASP A 264 -10.54 -13.35 5.69
N TYR A 265 -10.19 -12.74 4.56
CA TYR A 265 -9.12 -13.24 3.71
C TYR A 265 -7.80 -13.32 4.46
N GLU A 266 -7.43 -12.27 5.21
CA GLU A 266 -6.21 -12.26 6.01
C GLU A 266 -6.23 -13.31 7.13
N ARG A 267 -7.37 -13.49 7.82
CA ARG A 267 -7.55 -14.57 8.83
C ARG A 267 -7.29 -15.95 8.24
N ASN A 268 -7.86 -16.21 7.07
CA ASN A 268 -7.68 -17.49 6.37
C ASN A 268 -6.24 -17.68 5.91
N LYS A 269 -5.63 -16.64 5.34
CA LYS A 269 -4.24 -16.67 4.88
C LYS A 269 -3.26 -16.81 6.06
N ALA A 270 -3.47 -16.12 7.17
CA ALA A 270 -2.64 -16.25 8.38
C ALA A 270 -2.69 -17.67 8.96
N ASN A 271 -3.89 -18.27 9.02
CA ASN A 271 -4.05 -19.66 9.46
C ASN A 271 -3.31 -20.63 8.53
N TRP A 272 -3.42 -20.43 7.21
CA TRP A 272 -2.70 -21.24 6.24
C TRP A 272 -1.19 -21.08 6.39
N LEU A 273 -0.67 -19.84 6.47
CA LEU A 273 0.76 -19.56 6.68
C LEU A 273 1.28 -20.20 7.96
N GLY A 274 0.51 -20.12 9.07
CA GLY A 274 0.87 -20.74 10.35
C GLY A 274 0.91 -22.27 10.31
N SER A 275 0.26 -22.91 9.32
CA SER A 275 0.30 -24.36 9.10
C SER A 275 1.45 -24.82 8.21
N GLN A 276 2.14 -23.88 7.52
CA GLN A 276 3.24 -24.23 6.63
C GLN A 276 4.53 -24.48 7.43
N PRO A 277 5.35 -25.46 7.02
CA PRO A 277 6.67 -25.64 7.62
C PRO A 277 7.54 -24.42 7.34
N GLU A 278 8.30 -23.98 8.35
CA GLU A 278 9.25 -22.89 8.16
C GLU A 278 10.35 -23.33 7.17
N GLN A 279 10.40 -22.68 6.02
CA GLN A 279 11.46 -22.90 5.04
C GLN A 279 12.72 -22.14 5.48
N LYS A 280 13.88 -22.76 5.26
CA LYS A 280 15.16 -22.09 5.46
C LYS A 280 15.67 -21.56 4.14
N LEU A 281 16.18 -20.34 4.16
CA LEU A 281 16.85 -19.77 3.00
C LEU A 281 18.19 -20.50 2.83
N ASP A 282 18.26 -21.39 1.83
CA ASP A 282 19.49 -22.00 1.34
C ASP A 282 19.88 -21.29 0.02
N PRO A 283 21.05 -20.64 -0.05
CA PRO A 283 21.39 -19.81 -1.22
C PRO A 283 21.32 -20.54 -2.56
N GLU A 284 21.86 -21.76 -2.65
CA GLU A 284 21.89 -22.49 -3.92
C GLU A 284 20.49 -22.97 -4.33
N ALA A 285 19.71 -23.51 -3.37
CA ALA A 285 18.36 -23.96 -3.63
C ALA A 285 17.45 -22.76 -3.98
N THR A 286 17.61 -21.63 -3.28
CA THR A 286 16.86 -20.41 -3.53
C THR A 286 17.13 -19.85 -4.93
N LEU A 287 18.39 -19.82 -5.39
CA LEU A 287 18.71 -19.33 -6.74
C LEU A 287 18.15 -20.27 -7.82
N ARG A 288 18.15 -21.60 -7.62
CA ARG A 288 17.50 -22.53 -8.56
C ARG A 288 15.99 -22.32 -8.63
N GLN A 289 15.33 -22.14 -7.48
CA GLN A 289 13.90 -21.84 -7.42
C GLN A 289 13.58 -20.48 -8.08
N LEU A 290 14.48 -19.50 -7.92
CA LEU A 290 14.36 -18.22 -8.61
C LEU A 290 14.40 -18.39 -10.14
N ASP A 291 15.34 -19.21 -10.67
CA ASP A 291 15.41 -19.49 -12.10
C ASP A 291 14.12 -20.09 -12.65
N GLU A 292 13.51 -21.01 -11.89
CA GLU A 292 12.22 -21.61 -12.24
C GLU A 292 11.08 -20.59 -12.19
N PHE A 293 11.06 -19.74 -11.17
CA PHE A 293 10.08 -18.65 -11.03
C PHE A 293 10.20 -17.65 -12.19
N GLU A 294 11.43 -17.19 -12.50
CA GLU A 294 11.69 -16.24 -13.59
C GLU A 294 11.28 -16.81 -14.95
N ALA A 295 11.55 -18.09 -15.21
CA ALA A 295 11.11 -18.75 -16.44
C ALA A 295 9.58 -18.75 -16.55
N GLN A 296 8.87 -19.14 -15.48
CA GLN A 296 7.41 -19.14 -15.45
C GLN A 296 6.82 -17.72 -15.56
N ALA A 297 7.41 -16.73 -14.91
CA ALA A 297 6.96 -15.35 -14.96
C ALA A 297 7.15 -14.77 -16.38
N ARG A 298 8.26 -15.09 -17.04
CA ARG A 298 8.54 -14.75 -18.45
C ARG A 298 7.54 -15.38 -19.39
N ASP A 299 7.21 -16.67 -19.21
CA ASP A 299 6.21 -17.36 -20.03
C ASP A 299 4.82 -16.70 -19.94
N ARG A 300 4.54 -16.05 -18.80
CA ARG A 300 3.34 -15.20 -18.61
C ARG A 300 3.48 -13.78 -19.20
N GLY A 301 4.62 -13.44 -19.79
CA GLY A 301 4.90 -12.15 -20.41
C GLY A 301 5.41 -11.07 -19.44
N ASN A 302 5.73 -11.43 -18.19
CA ASN A 302 6.23 -10.47 -17.21
C ASN A 302 7.69 -10.10 -17.49
N THR A 303 8.00 -8.81 -17.33
CA THR A 303 9.35 -8.24 -17.48
C THR A 303 9.96 -7.85 -16.15
N HIS A 304 9.12 -7.68 -15.11
CA HIS A 304 9.53 -7.29 -13.77
C HIS A 304 8.70 -8.04 -12.72
N THR A 305 9.20 -8.02 -11.50
CA THR A 305 8.48 -8.49 -10.31
C THR A 305 8.95 -7.73 -9.08
N THR A 306 8.24 -7.89 -7.94
CA THR A 306 8.60 -7.29 -6.68
C THR A 306 9.35 -8.26 -5.78
N PHE A 307 10.18 -7.76 -4.86
CA PHE A 307 10.82 -8.62 -3.85
C PHE A 307 9.80 -9.30 -2.94
N ARG A 308 8.64 -8.67 -2.72
CA ARG A 308 7.54 -9.31 -2.00
C ARG A 308 7.01 -10.53 -2.77
N ARG A 309 6.72 -10.37 -4.06
CA ARG A 309 6.24 -11.47 -4.92
C ARG A 309 7.23 -12.64 -4.97
N ILE A 310 8.54 -12.36 -5.14
CA ILE A 310 9.58 -13.41 -5.11
C ILE A 310 9.56 -14.11 -3.74
N THR A 311 9.54 -13.36 -2.62
CA THR A 311 9.52 -13.94 -1.27
C THR A 311 8.34 -14.91 -1.10
N GLU A 312 7.13 -14.48 -1.50
CA GLU A 312 5.91 -15.29 -1.41
C GLU A 312 5.97 -16.50 -2.39
N ALA A 313 6.48 -16.32 -3.61
CA ALA A 313 6.60 -17.39 -4.59
C ALA A 313 7.57 -18.49 -4.16
N LEU A 314 8.64 -18.13 -3.48
CA LEU A 314 9.62 -19.06 -2.94
C LEU A 314 9.22 -19.67 -1.58
N GLY A 315 8.03 -19.35 -1.08
CA GLY A 315 7.53 -19.84 0.21
C GLY A 315 8.30 -19.33 1.43
N LEU A 316 9.00 -18.20 1.29
CA LEU A 316 9.77 -17.57 2.36
C LEU A 316 8.88 -16.64 3.20
N ASN A 317 9.26 -16.44 4.46
CA ASN A 317 8.53 -15.54 5.36
C ASN A 317 9.12 -14.12 5.37
N GLY A 318 8.44 -13.20 6.06
CA GLY A 318 8.84 -11.79 6.11
C GLY A 318 10.22 -11.54 6.72
N LYS A 319 10.66 -12.38 7.67
CA LYS A 319 11.99 -12.26 8.28
C LYS A 319 13.10 -12.58 7.26
N GLN A 320 12.84 -13.49 6.33
CA GLN A 320 13.79 -13.94 5.31
C GLN A 320 13.82 -13.00 4.09
N ARG A 321 12.87 -12.07 3.96
CA ARG A 321 12.78 -11.18 2.81
C ARG A 321 14.04 -10.32 2.63
N GLN A 322 14.62 -9.82 3.71
CA GLN A 322 15.83 -9.00 3.64
C GLN A 322 17.06 -9.85 3.25
N ASP A 323 17.15 -11.07 3.80
CA ASP A 323 18.22 -12.00 3.44
C ASP A 323 18.09 -12.44 1.98
N LEU A 324 16.86 -12.70 1.50
CA LEU A 324 16.61 -12.96 0.09
C LEU A 324 17.06 -11.79 -0.77
N ARG A 325 16.64 -10.55 -0.42
CA ARG A 325 17.04 -9.36 -1.17
C ARG A 325 18.57 -9.23 -1.23
N ALA A 326 19.26 -9.41 -0.08
CA ALA A 326 20.72 -9.36 -0.05
C ALA A 326 21.37 -10.44 -0.93
N LEU A 327 20.84 -11.67 -0.89
CA LEU A 327 21.30 -12.76 -1.77
C LEU A 327 21.14 -12.40 -3.25
N LEU A 328 19.96 -11.90 -3.65
CA LEU A 328 19.68 -11.56 -5.04
C LEU A 328 20.57 -10.43 -5.54
N LEU A 329 20.71 -9.36 -4.76
CA LEU A 329 21.57 -8.21 -5.12
C LEU A 329 23.04 -8.57 -5.19
N SER A 330 23.52 -9.51 -4.38
CA SER A 330 24.90 -9.97 -4.43
C SER A 330 25.17 -10.95 -5.58
N SER A 331 24.15 -11.73 -5.98
CA SER A 331 24.31 -12.77 -7.01
C SER A 331 24.02 -12.26 -8.42
N ARG A 332 23.09 -11.31 -8.57
CA ARG A 332 22.61 -10.82 -9.88
C ARG A 332 22.28 -9.32 -9.82
N PRO A 333 23.24 -8.46 -9.48
CA PRO A 333 23.02 -7.01 -9.32
C PRO A 333 22.47 -6.35 -10.60
N GLU A 334 22.76 -6.91 -11.78
CA GLU A 334 22.30 -6.43 -13.08
C GLU A 334 20.78 -6.57 -13.29
N GLN A 335 20.11 -7.42 -12.51
CA GLN A 335 18.66 -7.59 -12.55
C GLN A 335 17.93 -6.62 -11.61
N TYR A 336 18.65 -5.84 -10.81
CA TYR A 336 18.04 -4.87 -9.93
C TYR A 336 17.70 -3.57 -10.65
N ASP A 337 16.44 -3.41 -11.01
CA ASP A 337 15.85 -2.20 -11.60
C ASP A 337 15.04 -1.46 -10.52
N ALA A 338 15.77 -0.75 -9.68
CA ALA A 338 15.31 -0.22 -8.39
C ALA A 338 13.95 0.50 -8.45
N PRO A 339 12.96 0.12 -7.63
CA PRO A 339 13.00 -0.88 -6.56
C PRO A 339 12.52 -2.28 -6.96
N LEU A 340 12.36 -2.56 -8.26
CA LEU A 340 11.88 -3.82 -8.80
C LEU A 340 13.01 -4.79 -9.14
N TRP A 341 12.64 -6.02 -9.44
CA TRP A 341 13.50 -7.06 -9.97
C TRP A 341 13.15 -7.32 -11.42
N SER A 342 14.11 -7.16 -12.30
CA SER A 342 13.98 -7.40 -13.75
C SER A 342 14.02 -8.89 -14.06
N ILE A 343 13.11 -9.36 -14.90
CA ILE A 343 13.06 -10.74 -15.40
C ILE A 343 13.75 -10.75 -16.78
N PRO A 344 14.91 -11.41 -16.93
CA PRO A 344 15.66 -11.39 -18.18
C PRO A 344 14.85 -11.99 -19.34
N ALA A 345 14.90 -11.38 -20.51
CA ALA A 345 14.44 -12.01 -21.74
C ALA A 345 15.24 -13.31 -21.99
N GLU A 346 14.65 -14.28 -22.69
CA GLU A 346 15.43 -15.44 -23.11
C GLU A 346 16.68 -14.99 -23.88
N VAL A 347 17.84 -15.32 -23.35
CA VAL A 347 19.06 -15.21 -24.15
C VAL A 347 18.92 -16.28 -25.23
N SER A 348 18.64 -15.84 -26.45
CA SER A 348 18.63 -16.72 -27.63
C SER A 348 19.97 -17.48 -27.67
N ARG A 349 19.98 -18.72 -27.21
CA ARG A 349 21.12 -19.63 -27.36
C ARG A 349 21.20 -20.09 -28.82
N PHE A 350 21.35 -19.13 -29.72
CA PHE A 350 21.75 -19.39 -31.09
C PHE A 350 23.17 -18.83 -31.29
N SER A 351 24.13 -19.66 -31.08
CA SER A 351 25.45 -19.53 -31.66
C SER A 351 26.01 -20.94 -31.87
#